data_8fe89a344132ab9c79cc5cd28ad8efee
#
_entry.id   8fe89a344132ab9c79cc5cd28ad8efee
#
_cell.length_a   1.000
_cell.length_b   1.000
_cell.length_c   1.000
_cell.angle_alpha   90.00
_cell.angle_beta   90.00
_cell.angle_gamma   90.00
#
_symmetry.space_group_name_H-M   'P 1'
#
loop_
_entity.id
_entity.type
_entity.pdbx_description
1 polymer ?
#
loop_
_entity_poly.entity_id
_entity_poly.type
_entity_poly.pdbx_seq_one_letter_code
_entity_poly.pdbx_strand_id
1 'polypeptide(L)'
;MSGKRELTSEQKRALHDGLVIPAHPLALDENRRLDETRQRALSRYYMASGAGGIAVGVHSTQFEIRDSRHGLFEKVLRLASEEVERAGLQRPFIRVAGICGPTEQAVNEAVTAAALGYDAGLLSMGGLQGWTEADILKRTEKVAEVMPVVGFYLQPSVGGRTFSFDFWRAFADIPGVEAIKMAPFNRYQTIDVVRAVCYSGRRDDIALYTGNDDNIVNDLLTVYKFRVGDRVVEKRIVGGLLGHWAVWTNKAVELLEEIKRVREQGSIPPEWLTRNVEVTDANAAFFDPAHGFAGCIPGIHEVLRRQGLLQGTWCLNPHEELSEGQKEEIDRVYRDYPHLNDDMFVQRHLSEWLS
;
A
#
# COMPACT_ATOMS: atom_id res chain seq x y z
N MET A 1 18.76 15.23 19.20
CA MET A 1 18.70 14.27 18.07
C MET A 1 17.71 13.19 18.49
N SER A 2 16.55 13.09 17.85
CA SER A 2 15.63 11.94 18.06
C SER A 2 16.40 10.69 17.64
N GLY A 3 16.42 9.66 18.50
CA GLY A 3 17.05 8.39 18.15
C GLY A 3 16.42 7.78 16.90
N LYS A 4 17.10 6.86 16.23
CA LYS A 4 16.60 6.10 15.08
C LYS A 4 15.23 5.48 15.45
N ARG A 5 14.23 5.66 14.59
CA ARG A 5 12.92 4.98 14.76
C ARG A 5 13.11 3.48 14.50
N GLU A 6 12.49 2.65 15.33
CA GLU A 6 12.49 1.20 15.17
C GLU A 6 11.07 0.64 15.36
N LEU A 7 10.77 -0.46 14.68
CA LEU A 7 9.55 -1.21 14.95
C LEU A 7 9.67 -1.94 16.29
N THR A 8 8.61 -1.91 17.08
CA THR A 8 8.51 -2.75 18.28
C THR A 8 8.48 -4.24 17.89
N SER A 9 8.82 -5.11 18.83
CA SER A 9 8.74 -6.56 18.61
C SER A 9 7.32 -7.02 18.22
N GLU A 10 6.30 -6.36 18.75
CA GLU A 10 4.90 -6.64 18.42
C GLU A 10 4.55 -6.20 17.01
N GLN A 11 4.99 -5.00 16.58
CA GLN A 11 4.82 -4.52 15.21
C GLN A 11 5.55 -5.41 14.20
N LYS A 12 6.78 -5.86 14.52
CA LYS A 12 7.52 -6.81 13.66
C LYS A 12 6.78 -8.13 13.50
N ARG A 13 6.28 -8.71 14.60
CA ARG A 13 5.46 -9.93 14.52
C ARG A 13 4.23 -9.71 13.65
N ALA A 14 3.46 -8.65 13.89
CA ALA A 14 2.28 -8.33 13.10
C ALA A 14 2.61 -8.14 11.60
N LEU A 15 3.74 -7.49 11.29
CA LEU A 15 4.21 -7.33 9.91
C LEU A 15 4.50 -8.67 9.24
N HIS A 16 5.09 -9.62 9.96
CA HIS A 16 5.37 -10.96 9.46
C HIS A 16 4.15 -11.88 9.42
N ASP A 17 3.15 -11.66 10.29
CA ASP A 17 1.87 -12.38 10.25
C ASP A 17 0.99 -11.93 9.06
N GLY A 18 1.26 -10.76 8.53
CA GLY A 18 0.56 -10.17 7.39
C GLY A 18 -0.60 -9.26 7.79
N LEU A 19 -0.58 -8.07 7.21
CA LEU A 19 -1.52 -6.99 7.48
C LEU A 19 -2.23 -6.52 6.22
N VAL A 20 -3.44 -6.01 6.39
CA VAL A 20 -4.11 -5.13 5.41
C VAL A 20 -3.63 -3.70 5.70
N ILE A 21 -2.94 -3.10 4.73
CA ILE A 21 -2.46 -1.72 4.82
C ILE A 21 -3.03 -0.94 3.63
N PRO A 22 -4.16 -0.23 3.78
CA PRO A 22 -4.70 0.62 2.74
C PRO A 22 -3.73 1.73 2.34
N ALA A 23 -3.62 2.00 1.03
CA ALA A 23 -2.96 3.19 0.51
C ALA A 23 -3.94 4.37 0.60
N HIS A 24 -3.71 5.27 1.55
CA HIS A 24 -4.66 6.31 1.96
C HIS A 24 -4.87 7.36 0.87
N PRO A 25 -6.12 7.54 0.35
CA PRO A 25 -6.44 8.57 -0.62
C PRO A 25 -6.40 9.98 -0.04
N LEU A 26 -6.37 10.98 -0.92
CA LEU A 26 -6.46 12.39 -0.56
C LEU A 26 -7.91 12.88 -0.72
N ALA A 27 -8.50 13.35 0.38
CA ALA A 27 -9.83 13.95 0.37
C ALA A 27 -9.75 15.43 -0.03
N LEU A 28 -10.43 15.79 -1.12
CA LEU A 28 -10.49 17.17 -1.61
C LEU A 28 -11.93 17.66 -1.70
N ASP A 29 -12.11 18.99 -1.57
CA ASP A 29 -13.34 19.68 -1.89
C ASP A 29 -13.46 19.97 -3.41
N GLU A 30 -14.57 20.55 -3.85
CA GLU A 30 -14.84 20.95 -5.24
C GLU A 30 -13.82 21.98 -5.80
N ASN A 31 -13.14 22.70 -4.92
CA ASN A 31 -12.08 23.66 -5.26
C ASN A 31 -10.68 23.01 -5.19
N ARG A 32 -10.61 21.67 -5.09
CA ARG A 32 -9.37 20.88 -4.96
C ARG A 32 -8.52 21.26 -3.75
N ARG A 33 -9.16 21.74 -2.68
CA ARG A 33 -8.54 22.01 -1.38
C ARG A 33 -8.77 20.82 -0.46
N LEU A 34 -7.83 20.60 0.46
CA LEU A 34 -7.92 19.51 1.43
C LEU A 34 -9.20 19.62 2.28
N ASP A 35 -10.04 18.58 2.21
CA ASP A 35 -11.17 18.36 3.11
C ASP A 35 -10.68 17.58 4.35
N GLU A 36 -10.32 18.34 5.41
CA GLU A 36 -9.74 17.74 6.61
C GLU A 36 -10.71 16.80 7.33
N THR A 37 -12.01 17.12 7.32
CA THR A 37 -13.02 16.26 7.96
C THR A 37 -13.04 14.88 7.30
N ARG A 38 -13.08 14.85 5.98
CA ARG A 38 -13.11 13.58 5.23
C ARG A 38 -11.76 12.89 5.23
N GLN A 39 -10.65 13.63 5.23
CA GLN A 39 -9.32 13.06 5.39
C GLN A 39 -9.18 12.31 6.73
N ARG A 40 -9.71 12.85 7.80
CA ARG A 40 -9.80 12.19 9.11
C ARG A 40 -10.77 11.01 9.09
N ALA A 41 -11.94 11.18 8.48
CA ALA A 41 -12.93 10.11 8.34
C ALA A 41 -12.38 8.87 7.63
N LEU A 42 -11.57 9.03 6.57
CA LEU A 42 -10.88 7.92 5.92
C LEU A 42 -9.96 7.16 6.89
N SER A 43 -9.17 7.86 7.71
CA SER A 43 -8.33 7.21 8.71
C SER A 43 -9.14 6.41 9.73
N ARG A 44 -10.27 6.98 10.20
CA ARG A 44 -11.20 6.32 11.12
C ARG A 44 -11.83 5.08 10.49
N TYR A 45 -12.26 5.19 9.23
CA TYR A 45 -12.79 4.06 8.45
C TYR A 45 -11.78 2.90 8.38
N TYR A 46 -10.52 3.16 8.03
CA TYR A 46 -9.51 2.11 7.94
C TYR A 46 -9.25 1.43 9.27
N MET A 47 -9.15 2.19 10.35
CA MET A 47 -8.99 1.62 11.69
C MET A 47 -10.20 0.79 12.14
N ALA A 48 -11.41 1.29 11.90
CA ALA A 48 -12.66 0.60 12.23
C ALA A 48 -12.88 -0.67 11.38
N SER A 49 -12.41 -0.65 10.13
CA SER A 49 -12.43 -1.83 9.23
C SER A 49 -11.54 -2.98 9.70
N GLY A 50 -10.66 -2.76 10.68
CA GLY A 50 -9.72 -3.78 11.17
C GLY A 50 -8.38 -3.79 10.44
N ALA A 51 -8.09 -2.79 9.59
CA ALA A 51 -6.79 -2.68 8.94
C ALA A 51 -5.64 -2.70 9.96
N GLY A 52 -4.53 -3.37 9.63
CA GLY A 52 -3.35 -3.46 10.50
C GLY A 52 -2.37 -2.30 10.37
N GLY A 53 -2.67 -1.37 9.49
CA GLY A 53 -1.90 -0.14 9.28
C GLY A 53 -2.53 0.75 8.22
N ILE A 54 -1.90 1.89 7.95
CA ILE A 54 -2.22 2.80 6.84
C ILE A 54 -0.94 3.29 6.19
N ALA A 55 -0.98 3.53 4.87
CA ALA A 55 0.11 4.13 4.13
C ALA A 55 -0.30 5.49 3.58
N VAL A 56 0.33 6.57 4.05
CA VAL A 56 -0.01 7.96 3.73
C VAL A 56 1.13 8.63 2.97
N GLY A 57 0.82 9.54 2.03
CA GLY A 57 1.82 10.19 1.19
C GLY A 57 2.34 9.30 0.06
N VAL A 58 1.59 8.25 -0.27
CA VAL A 58 1.84 7.28 -1.34
C VAL A 58 1.12 7.67 -2.64
N HIS A 59 1.13 6.82 -3.66
CA HIS A 59 0.53 7.11 -4.97
C HIS A 59 -0.93 7.61 -4.86
N SER A 60 -1.80 6.88 -4.14
CA SER A 60 -3.22 7.27 -3.97
C SER A 60 -3.42 8.56 -3.16
N THR A 61 -2.43 8.97 -2.35
CA THR A 61 -2.43 10.28 -1.67
C THR A 61 -2.01 11.41 -2.63
N GLN A 62 -1.60 11.08 -3.84
CA GLN A 62 -1.09 11.95 -4.91
C GLN A 62 0.27 12.56 -4.56
N PHE A 63 1.27 12.31 -5.41
CA PHE A 63 2.64 12.78 -5.13
C PHE A 63 2.76 14.30 -5.14
N GLU A 64 1.82 14.99 -5.81
CA GLU A 64 1.69 16.45 -5.91
C GLU A 64 1.47 17.14 -4.55
N ILE A 65 1.09 16.42 -3.50
CA ILE A 65 1.04 16.98 -2.13
C ILE A 65 2.38 17.58 -1.68
N ARG A 66 3.48 17.19 -2.34
CA ARG A 66 4.84 17.67 -2.10
C ARG A 66 5.18 18.97 -2.84
N ASP A 67 4.41 19.28 -3.88
CA ASP A 67 4.58 20.53 -4.61
C ASP A 67 4.35 21.72 -3.67
N SER A 68 5.25 22.71 -3.71
CA SER A 68 5.16 23.90 -2.87
C SER A 68 3.86 24.70 -3.05
N ARG A 69 3.22 24.57 -4.23
CA ARG A 69 1.89 25.15 -4.50
C ARG A 69 0.82 24.58 -3.60
N HIS A 70 0.95 23.33 -3.18
CA HIS A 70 -0.01 22.64 -2.32
C HIS A 70 0.47 22.57 -0.87
N GLY A 71 1.74 22.19 -0.65
CA GLY A 71 2.37 22.13 0.68
C GLY A 71 1.63 21.21 1.66
N LEU A 72 1.06 20.10 1.16
CA LEU A 72 0.16 19.25 1.94
C LEU A 72 0.85 18.04 2.58
N PHE A 73 2.09 17.71 2.22
CA PHE A 73 2.74 16.47 2.66
C PHE A 73 2.71 16.31 4.18
N GLU A 74 3.30 17.23 4.92
CA GLU A 74 3.33 17.17 6.39
C GLU A 74 1.92 17.19 6.99
N LYS A 75 1.01 18.01 6.41
CA LYS A 75 -0.34 18.17 6.91
C LYS A 75 -1.14 16.87 6.85
N VAL A 76 -1.13 16.17 5.72
CA VAL A 76 -1.89 14.91 5.57
C VAL A 76 -1.31 13.80 6.44
N LEU A 77 0.02 13.74 6.58
CA LEU A 77 0.65 12.80 7.50
C LEU A 77 0.23 13.08 8.96
N ARG A 78 0.23 14.34 9.37
CA ARG A 78 -0.17 14.75 10.71
C ARG A 78 -1.61 14.40 11.01
N LEU A 79 -2.56 14.71 10.11
CA LEU A 79 -3.97 14.40 10.29
C LEU A 79 -4.21 12.90 10.53
N ALA A 80 -3.58 12.04 9.75
CA ALA A 80 -3.71 10.59 9.90
C ALA A 80 -3.07 10.09 11.21
N SER A 81 -1.89 10.61 11.58
CA SER A 81 -1.23 10.25 12.83
C SER A 81 -2.04 10.64 14.06
N GLU A 82 -2.61 11.85 14.08
CA GLU A 82 -3.48 12.32 15.16
C GLU A 82 -4.72 11.41 15.34
N GLU A 83 -5.32 10.92 14.25
CA GLU A 83 -6.47 10.02 14.35
C GLU A 83 -6.06 8.65 14.90
N VAL A 84 -4.90 8.12 14.53
CA VAL A 84 -4.37 6.87 15.09
C VAL A 84 -4.08 7.00 16.58
N GLU A 85 -3.49 8.10 17.01
CA GLU A 85 -3.22 8.37 18.43
C GLU A 85 -4.52 8.53 19.23
N ARG A 86 -5.49 9.27 18.68
CA ARG A 86 -6.80 9.48 19.31
C ARG A 86 -7.58 8.18 19.47
N ALA A 87 -7.46 7.25 18.49
CA ALA A 87 -8.15 5.97 18.53
C ALA A 87 -7.67 5.05 19.66
N GLY A 88 -6.45 5.21 20.16
CA GLY A 88 -5.90 4.41 21.25
C GLY A 88 -6.00 2.91 21.04
N LEU A 89 -5.71 2.43 19.84
CA LEU A 89 -5.88 1.03 19.44
C LEU A 89 -5.12 0.08 20.37
N GLN A 90 -5.79 -0.97 20.85
CA GLN A 90 -5.20 -2.00 21.72
C GLN A 90 -4.54 -3.14 20.93
N ARG A 91 -4.41 -3.00 19.62
CA ARG A 91 -3.75 -3.93 18.69
C ARG A 91 -2.60 -3.23 17.98
N PRO A 92 -1.61 -3.97 17.47
CA PRO A 92 -0.58 -3.39 16.63
C PRO A 92 -1.20 -2.68 15.44
N PHE A 93 -0.70 -1.48 15.16
CA PHE A 93 -1.09 -0.69 14.00
C PHE A 93 0.14 0.02 13.44
N ILE A 94 0.43 -0.15 12.17
CA ILE A 94 1.65 0.36 11.53
C ILE A 94 1.31 1.58 10.68
N ARG A 95 1.92 2.73 11.00
CA ARG A 95 1.85 3.94 10.19
C ARG A 95 3.02 3.94 9.20
N VAL A 96 2.71 3.90 7.92
CA VAL A 96 3.69 3.91 6.82
C VAL A 96 3.62 5.25 6.11
N ALA A 97 4.74 5.97 6.01
CA ALA A 97 4.84 7.21 5.24
C ALA A 97 5.44 6.93 3.87
N GLY A 98 4.85 7.45 2.79
CA GLY A 98 5.51 7.48 1.49
C GLY A 98 6.72 8.40 1.54
N ILE A 99 7.86 7.92 1.04
CA ILE A 99 9.14 8.66 0.99
C ILE A 99 9.59 8.71 -0.48
N CYS A 100 9.88 9.90 -0.98
CA CYS A 100 10.19 10.13 -2.40
C CYS A 100 11.44 10.97 -2.61
N GLY A 101 11.83 11.15 -3.87
CA GLY A 101 12.86 12.07 -4.30
C GLY A 101 14.30 11.62 -4.10
N PRO A 102 15.28 12.47 -4.41
CA PRO A 102 16.71 12.24 -4.18
C PRO A 102 17.04 12.05 -2.70
N THR A 103 18.26 11.64 -2.39
CA THR A 103 18.69 11.29 -1.02
C THR A 103 18.34 12.34 0.02
N GLU A 104 18.65 13.60 -0.23
CA GLU A 104 18.38 14.69 0.71
C GLU A 104 16.89 14.84 1.01
N GLN A 105 16.06 14.88 -0.03
CA GLN A 105 14.61 14.95 0.12
C GLN A 105 14.07 13.72 0.86
N ALA A 106 14.50 12.52 0.47
CA ALA A 106 14.05 11.28 1.09
C ALA A 106 14.40 11.21 2.58
N VAL A 107 15.59 11.64 2.97
CA VAL A 107 15.99 11.73 4.37
C VAL A 107 15.17 12.77 5.13
N ASN A 108 14.93 13.94 4.55
CA ASN A 108 14.11 14.99 5.17
C ASN A 108 12.64 14.54 5.35
N GLU A 109 12.05 13.87 4.35
CA GLU A 109 10.72 13.28 4.46
C GLU A 109 10.67 12.19 5.54
N ALA A 110 11.69 11.34 5.64
CA ALA A 110 11.80 10.32 6.67
C ALA A 110 11.91 10.93 8.08
N VAL A 111 12.69 11.99 8.25
CA VAL A 111 12.80 12.73 9.53
C VAL A 111 11.46 13.33 9.92
N THR A 112 10.77 13.97 8.98
CA THR A 112 9.43 14.53 9.21
C THR A 112 8.43 13.44 9.60
N ALA A 113 8.40 12.33 8.86
CA ALA A 113 7.51 11.19 9.15
C ALA A 113 7.80 10.58 10.53
N ALA A 114 9.07 10.36 10.87
CA ALA A 114 9.47 9.84 12.18
C ALA A 114 9.05 10.77 13.32
N ALA A 115 9.20 12.10 13.14
CA ALA A 115 8.77 13.10 14.11
C ALA A 115 7.24 13.12 14.30
N LEU A 116 6.47 12.79 13.25
CA LEU A 116 5.01 12.63 13.30
C LEU A 116 4.56 11.24 13.79
N GLY A 117 5.49 10.40 14.24
CA GLY A 117 5.19 9.10 14.84
C GLY A 117 4.98 7.97 13.84
N TYR A 118 5.34 8.14 12.56
CA TYR A 118 5.31 7.03 11.59
C TYR A 118 6.33 5.97 11.93
N ASP A 119 5.97 4.72 11.68
CA ASP A 119 6.73 3.54 12.09
C ASP A 119 7.70 3.06 11.00
N ALA A 120 7.35 3.26 9.72
CA ALA A 120 8.16 2.89 8.57
C ALA A 120 7.98 3.84 7.38
N GLY A 121 8.97 3.89 6.49
CA GLY A 121 8.92 4.62 5.23
C GLY A 121 8.75 3.68 4.04
N LEU A 122 7.71 3.86 3.22
CA LEU A 122 7.57 3.22 1.92
C LEU A 122 8.42 4.00 0.92
N LEU A 123 9.59 3.47 0.61
CA LEU A 123 10.61 4.16 -0.18
C LEU A 123 10.33 4.01 -1.68
N SER A 124 9.78 5.06 -2.30
CA SER A 124 9.58 5.13 -3.74
C SER A 124 10.92 5.27 -4.46
N MET A 125 11.06 4.56 -5.57
CA MET A 125 12.24 4.59 -6.44
C MET A 125 11.92 5.25 -7.80
N GLY A 126 10.72 5.83 -7.94
CA GLY A 126 10.31 6.61 -9.10
C GLY A 126 10.96 7.99 -9.12
N GLY A 127 10.97 8.63 -10.32
CA GLY A 127 11.47 10.00 -10.47
C GLY A 127 12.99 10.16 -10.37
N LEU A 128 13.77 9.07 -10.29
CA LEU A 128 15.24 9.06 -10.15
C LEU A 128 15.91 8.72 -11.50
N GLN A 129 15.58 9.49 -12.55
CA GLN A 129 16.16 9.30 -13.87
C GLN A 129 17.70 9.47 -13.81
N GLY A 130 18.42 8.56 -14.46
CA GLY A 130 19.88 8.58 -14.50
C GLY A 130 20.58 8.01 -13.26
N TRP A 131 19.85 7.68 -12.20
CA TRP A 131 20.44 7.01 -11.02
C TRP A 131 20.72 5.55 -11.31
N THR A 132 21.91 5.09 -10.90
CA THR A 132 22.26 3.66 -10.93
C THR A 132 21.58 2.90 -9.77
N GLU A 133 21.51 1.56 -9.89
CA GLU A 133 21.05 0.71 -8.78
C GLU A 133 21.90 0.93 -7.51
N ALA A 134 23.23 1.12 -7.67
CA ALA A 134 24.11 1.41 -6.56
C ALA A 134 23.80 2.75 -5.85
N ASP A 135 23.42 3.78 -6.60
CA ASP A 135 23.00 5.06 -6.02
C ASP A 135 21.72 4.91 -5.22
N ILE A 136 20.77 4.10 -5.73
CA ILE A 136 19.50 3.83 -5.03
C ILE A 136 19.72 3.00 -3.76
N LEU A 137 20.65 2.04 -3.77
CA LEU A 137 21.03 1.28 -2.56
C LEU A 137 21.62 2.22 -1.50
N LYS A 138 22.57 3.09 -1.86
CA LYS A 138 23.15 4.10 -0.95
C LYS A 138 22.09 5.05 -0.37
N ARG A 139 21.13 5.49 -1.22
CA ARG A 139 19.99 6.30 -0.78
C ARG A 139 19.14 5.54 0.25
N THR A 140 18.90 4.25 0.00
CA THR A 140 18.14 3.39 0.92
C THR A 140 18.83 3.27 2.27
N GLU A 141 20.16 3.07 2.28
CA GLU A 141 20.96 3.04 3.52
C GLU A 141 20.78 4.35 4.32
N LYS A 142 20.80 5.52 3.65
CA LYS A 142 20.64 6.81 4.32
C LYS A 142 19.25 6.99 4.94
N VAL A 143 18.20 6.53 4.28
CA VAL A 143 16.84 6.55 4.85
C VAL A 143 16.73 5.55 6.00
N ALA A 144 17.34 4.37 5.88
CA ALA A 144 17.34 3.33 6.91
C ALA A 144 18.11 3.73 8.19
N GLU A 145 18.99 4.73 8.11
CA GLU A 145 19.63 5.36 9.30
C GLU A 145 18.60 6.16 10.14
N VAL A 146 17.48 6.59 9.55
CA VAL A 146 16.43 7.40 10.19
C VAL A 146 15.28 6.55 10.70
N MET A 147 14.73 5.68 9.83
CA MET A 147 13.56 4.86 10.15
C MET A 147 13.57 3.54 9.38
N PRO A 148 12.77 2.53 9.82
CA PRO A 148 12.55 1.30 9.08
C PRO A 148 12.06 1.57 7.66
N VAL A 149 12.57 0.80 6.68
CA VAL A 149 12.25 0.95 5.27
C VAL A 149 11.41 -0.21 4.78
N VAL A 150 10.34 0.12 4.07
CA VAL A 150 9.60 -0.77 3.19
C VAL A 150 10.00 -0.46 1.76
N GLY A 151 10.63 -1.38 1.06
CA GLY A 151 10.97 -1.22 -0.35
C GLY A 151 9.70 -1.16 -1.21
N PHE A 152 9.74 -0.39 -2.28
CA PHE A 152 8.59 -0.26 -3.18
C PHE A 152 8.98 -0.52 -4.63
N TYR A 153 8.60 -1.70 -5.13
CA TYR A 153 8.71 -2.03 -6.54
C TYR A 153 7.43 -1.57 -7.27
N LEU A 154 7.49 -0.41 -7.89
CA LEU A 154 6.37 0.17 -8.66
C LEU A 154 6.56 -0.13 -10.15
N GLN A 155 5.47 -0.44 -10.85
CA GLN A 155 5.47 -0.66 -12.29
C GLN A 155 5.86 0.61 -13.09
N PRO A 156 6.51 0.47 -14.26
CA PRO A 156 6.94 1.61 -15.06
C PRO A 156 5.80 2.52 -15.56
N SER A 157 4.61 1.95 -15.83
CA SER A 157 3.44 2.70 -16.35
C SER A 157 2.96 3.83 -15.44
N VAL A 158 3.25 3.74 -14.14
CA VAL A 158 2.87 4.75 -13.14
C VAL A 158 4.10 5.35 -12.44
N GLY A 159 5.21 5.47 -13.16
CA GLY A 159 6.41 6.17 -12.70
C GLY A 159 7.46 5.30 -11.99
N GLY A 160 7.32 3.98 -11.99
CA GLY A 160 8.31 3.05 -11.48
C GLY A 160 9.43 2.74 -12.48
N ARG A 161 10.28 1.76 -12.12
CA ARG A 161 11.33 1.23 -13.01
C ARG A 161 11.62 -0.23 -12.71
N THR A 162 12.20 -0.93 -13.68
CA THR A 162 12.66 -2.32 -13.51
C THR A 162 14.01 -2.35 -12.81
N PHE A 163 14.18 -3.30 -11.90
CA PHE A 163 15.42 -3.55 -11.17
C PHE A 163 15.90 -4.98 -11.37
N SER A 164 17.23 -5.18 -11.25
CA SER A 164 17.85 -6.49 -11.36
C SER A 164 17.58 -7.37 -10.13
N PHE A 165 17.77 -8.68 -10.30
CA PHE A 165 17.76 -9.64 -9.19
C PHE A 165 18.82 -9.28 -8.13
N ASP A 166 20.03 -8.91 -8.57
CA ASP A 166 21.12 -8.55 -7.66
C ASP A 166 20.83 -7.28 -6.87
N PHE A 167 20.12 -6.32 -7.47
CA PHE A 167 19.62 -5.14 -6.75
C PHE A 167 18.71 -5.55 -5.59
N TRP A 168 17.69 -6.38 -5.85
CA TRP A 168 16.74 -6.76 -4.79
C TRP A 168 17.40 -7.59 -3.70
N ARG A 169 18.38 -8.43 -4.04
CA ARG A 169 19.17 -9.16 -3.05
C ARG A 169 19.95 -8.21 -2.16
N ALA A 170 20.70 -7.28 -2.76
CA ALA A 170 21.47 -6.28 -2.02
C ALA A 170 20.56 -5.35 -1.19
N PHE A 171 19.39 -4.97 -1.73
CA PHE A 171 18.39 -4.19 -1.03
C PHE A 171 17.88 -4.90 0.23
N ALA A 172 17.58 -6.19 0.14
CA ALA A 172 17.13 -7.00 1.27
C ALA A 172 18.24 -7.17 2.35
N ASP A 173 19.51 -7.09 1.97
CA ASP A 173 20.63 -7.18 2.90
C ASP A 173 20.90 -5.87 3.67
N ILE A 174 20.29 -4.74 3.30
CA ILE A 174 20.45 -3.45 4.00
C ILE A 174 19.83 -3.52 5.40
N PRO A 175 20.59 -3.25 6.47
CA PRO A 175 20.05 -3.16 7.83
C PRO A 175 19.00 -2.05 7.95
N GLY A 176 17.82 -2.39 8.50
CA GLY A 176 16.68 -1.47 8.62
C GLY A 176 15.69 -1.54 7.49
N VAL A 177 15.95 -2.31 6.42
CA VAL A 177 14.87 -2.78 5.53
C VAL A 177 14.11 -3.87 6.26
N GLU A 178 12.80 -3.70 6.42
CA GLU A 178 11.92 -4.61 7.18
C GLU A 178 10.91 -5.33 6.27
N ALA A 179 10.59 -4.73 5.11
CA ALA A 179 9.67 -5.34 4.16
C ALA A 179 9.94 -4.87 2.73
N ILE A 180 9.35 -5.57 1.75
CA ILE A 180 9.29 -5.15 0.35
C ILE A 180 7.86 -5.29 -0.14
N LYS A 181 7.29 -4.18 -0.63
CA LYS A 181 6.04 -4.13 -1.38
C LYS A 181 6.33 -4.34 -2.86
N MET A 182 5.71 -5.35 -3.45
CA MET A 182 5.85 -5.68 -4.87
C MET A 182 4.59 -5.28 -5.64
N ALA A 183 4.74 -4.32 -6.54
CA ALA A 183 3.69 -3.83 -7.42
C ALA A 183 4.15 -3.66 -8.88
N PRO A 184 4.94 -4.61 -9.45
CA PRO A 184 5.35 -4.52 -10.84
C PRO A 184 4.24 -4.93 -11.82
N PHE A 185 3.14 -5.54 -11.38
CA PHE A 185 2.09 -6.14 -12.20
C PHE A 185 2.68 -7.11 -13.26
N ASN A 186 3.71 -7.82 -12.86
CA ASN A 186 4.46 -8.76 -13.70
C ASN A 186 4.94 -9.93 -12.84
N ARG A 187 4.48 -11.14 -13.20
CA ARG A 187 4.81 -12.36 -12.44
C ARG A 187 6.31 -12.67 -12.42
N TYR A 188 6.99 -12.45 -13.53
CA TYR A 188 8.44 -12.71 -13.59
C TYR A 188 9.20 -11.80 -12.62
N GLN A 189 8.89 -10.52 -12.61
CA GLN A 189 9.51 -9.54 -11.72
C GLN A 189 9.15 -9.79 -10.26
N THR A 190 7.90 -10.17 -9.96
CA THR A 190 7.49 -10.57 -8.61
C THR A 190 8.27 -11.77 -8.11
N ILE A 191 8.42 -12.81 -8.96
CA ILE A 191 9.19 -14.01 -8.65
C ILE A 191 10.66 -13.67 -8.41
N ASP A 192 11.25 -12.77 -9.21
CA ASP A 192 12.63 -12.34 -9.03
C ASP A 192 12.88 -11.67 -7.68
N VAL A 193 11.96 -10.81 -7.21
CA VAL A 193 12.06 -10.20 -5.87
C VAL A 193 11.98 -11.26 -4.77
N VAL A 194 10.97 -12.15 -4.82
CA VAL A 194 10.81 -13.21 -3.80
C VAL A 194 12.05 -14.09 -3.76
N ARG A 195 12.57 -14.49 -4.94
CA ARG A 195 13.79 -15.29 -5.06
C ARG A 195 15.00 -14.54 -4.51
N ALA A 196 15.16 -13.26 -4.82
CA ALA A 196 16.25 -12.43 -4.32
C ALA A 196 16.25 -12.35 -2.78
N VAL A 197 15.08 -12.18 -2.17
CA VAL A 197 14.94 -12.23 -0.71
C VAL A 197 15.32 -13.60 -0.14
N CYS A 198 14.94 -14.71 -0.80
CA CYS A 198 15.36 -16.03 -0.36
C CYS A 198 16.89 -16.23 -0.36
N TYR A 199 17.60 -15.52 -1.26
CA TYR A 199 19.07 -15.53 -1.34
C TYR A 199 19.75 -14.51 -0.43
N SER A 200 19.02 -13.61 0.20
CA SER A 200 19.53 -12.64 1.19
C SER A 200 19.93 -13.34 2.49
N GLY A 201 20.96 -12.80 3.14
CA GLY A 201 21.32 -13.17 4.51
C GLY A 201 20.27 -12.83 5.55
N ARG A 202 19.39 -11.87 5.22
CA ARG A 202 18.29 -11.38 6.07
C ARG A 202 16.91 -11.87 5.64
N ARG A 203 16.84 -12.97 4.88
CA ARG A 203 15.56 -13.50 4.34
C ARG A 203 14.45 -13.65 5.38
N ASP A 204 14.80 -13.98 6.62
CA ASP A 204 13.82 -14.21 7.69
C ASP A 204 13.38 -12.90 8.36
N ASP A 205 14.13 -11.81 8.19
CA ASP A 205 13.81 -10.47 8.69
C ASP A 205 12.93 -9.66 7.72
N ILE A 206 12.85 -10.06 6.44
CA ILE A 206 12.14 -9.31 5.40
C ILE A 206 10.73 -9.86 5.21
N ALA A 207 9.71 -9.08 5.52
CA ALA A 207 8.34 -9.38 5.18
C ALA A 207 8.04 -9.01 3.71
N LEU A 208 7.28 -9.85 3.00
CA LEU A 208 6.88 -9.58 1.62
C LEU A 208 5.40 -9.22 1.57
N TYR A 209 5.11 -8.11 0.91
CA TYR A 209 3.77 -7.55 0.76
C TYR A 209 3.39 -7.44 -0.71
N THR A 210 2.18 -7.88 -1.07
CA THR A 210 1.68 -7.62 -2.40
C THR A 210 1.25 -6.18 -2.56
N GLY A 211 1.55 -5.62 -3.71
CA GLY A 211 1.02 -4.41 -4.30
C GLY A 211 0.54 -4.68 -5.71
N ASN A 212 0.49 -5.97 -6.11
CA ASN A 212 -0.02 -6.43 -7.39
C ASN A 212 -1.55 -6.51 -7.32
N ASP A 213 -2.21 -5.39 -7.55
CA ASP A 213 -3.67 -5.29 -7.49
C ASP A 213 -4.37 -6.21 -8.52
N ASP A 214 -3.64 -6.66 -9.54
CA ASP A 214 -4.08 -7.62 -10.56
C ASP A 214 -4.02 -9.10 -10.12
N ASN A 215 -3.49 -9.41 -8.91
CA ASN A 215 -3.29 -10.82 -8.52
C ASN A 215 -3.23 -11.03 -6.99
N ILE A 216 -4.02 -10.30 -6.24
CA ILE A 216 -3.95 -10.21 -4.76
C ILE A 216 -4.10 -11.59 -4.11
N VAL A 217 -5.16 -12.31 -4.44
CA VAL A 217 -5.51 -13.58 -3.78
C VAL A 217 -4.47 -14.65 -4.05
N ASN A 218 -4.03 -14.80 -5.31
CA ASN A 218 -3.01 -15.78 -5.67
C ASN A 218 -1.65 -15.44 -5.04
N ASP A 219 -1.27 -14.14 -4.97
CA ASP A 219 -0.05 -13.73 -4.29
C ASP A 219 -0.06 -14.18 -2.83
N LEU A 220 -1.18 -13.97 -2.16
CA LEU A 220 -1.33 -14.29 -0.75
C LEU A 220 -1.43 -15.80 -0.50
N LEU A 221 -1.99 -16.60 -1.39
CA LEU A 221 -2.11 -18.06 -1.24
C LEU A 221 -0.82 -18.81 -1.60
N THR A 222 0.03 -18.26 -2.46
CA THR A 222 1.19 -18.95 -3.01
C THR A 222 2.30 -19.18 -1.97
N VAL A 223 2.85 -20.40 -1.96
CA VAL A 223 4.12 -20.71 -1.30
C VAL A 223 5.21 -20.71 -2.37
N TYR A 224 6.14 -19.78 -2.29
CA TYR A 224 7.30 -19.75 -3.16
C TYR A 224 8.40 -20.63 -2.59
N LYS A 225 8.97 -21.53 -3.43
CA LYS A 225 10.02 -22.46 -3.04
C LYS A 225 11.23 -22.30 -3.96
N PHE A 226 12.38 -21.97 -3.41
CA PHE A 226 13.61 -21.82 -4.17
C PHE A 226 14.74 -22.63 -3.54
N ARG A 227 15.58 -23.22 -4.40
CA ARG A 227 16.81 -23.88 -3.95
C ARG A 227 17.89 -22.81 -3.73
N VAL A 228 18.38 -22.72 -2.50
CA VAL A 228 19.48 -21.85 -2.11
C VAL A 228 20.59 -22.71 -1.53
N GLY A 229 21.65 -22.93 -2.30
CA GLY A 229 22.64 -23.99 -2.02
C GLY A 229 21.97 -25.36 -1.96
N ASP A 230 22.17 -26.10 -0.89
CA ASP A 230 21.61 -27.45 -0.70
C ASP A 230 20.22 -27.46 -0.02
N ARG A 231 19.64 -26.30 0.28
CA ARG A 231 18.35 -26.19 0.97
C ARG A 231 17.25 -25.63 0.08
N VAL A 232 16.02 -26.08 0.31
CA VAL A 232 14.83 -25.42 -0.21
C VAL A 232 14.36 -24.40 0.81
N VAL A 233 14.32 -23.14 0.38
CA VAL A 233 13.80 -22.01 1.17
C VAL A 233 12.37 -21.74 0.72
N GLU A 234 11.46 -21.72 1.67
CA GLU A 234 10.06 -21.34 1.45
C GLU A 234 9.85 -19.90 1.87
N LYS A 235 9.10 -19.13 1.05
CA LYS A 235 8.73 -17.75 1.36
C LYS A 235 7.28 -17.54 0.95
N ARG A 236 6.58 -16.66 1.67
CA ARG A 236 5.22 -16.22 1.34
C ARG A 236 5.17 -14.71 1.23
N ILE A 237 4.26 -14.23 0.41
CA ILE A 237 3.73 -12.87 0.52
C ILE A 237 2.67 -12.93 1.60
N VAL A 238 2.90 -12.22 2.69
CA VAL A 238 2.12 -12.40 3.92
C VAL A 238 0.91 -11.50 4.02
N GLY A 239 1.00 -10.28 3.49
CA GLY A 239 -0.05 -9.27 3.51
C GLY A 239 -0.02 -8.39 2.27
N GLY A 240 -0.77 -7.29 2.29
CA GLY A 240 -0.81 -6.34 1.19
C GLY A 240 -0.74 -4.89 1.67
N LEU A 241 -0.03 -4.07 0.89
CA LEU A 241 -0.09 -2.63 0.93
C LEU A 241 -0.58 -2.18 -0.45
N LEU A 242 -1.89 -1.97 -0.56
CA LEU A 242 -2.61 -1.95 -1.83
C LEU A 242 -3.45 -0.70 -1.99
N GLY A 243 -3.47 -0.18 -3.21
CA GLY A 243 -4.43 0.84 -3.64
C GLY A 243 -5.86 0.30 -3.66
N HIS A 244 -6.06 -0.93 -4.13
CA HIS A 244 -7.35 -1.60 -4.10
C HIS A 244 -7.97 -1.66 -2.69
N TRP A 245 -7.16 -1.90 -1.67
CA TRP A 245 -7.64 -2.00 -0.29
C TRP A 245 -7.99 -0.67 0.37
N ALA A 246 -7.80 0.45 -0.35
CA ALA A 246 -8.34 1.74 0.05
C ALA A 246 -9.88 1.80 -0.04
N VAL A 247 -10.49 0.88 -0.79
CA VAL A 247 -11.94 0.69 -0.90
C VAL A 247 -12.31 -0.70 -0.40
N TRP A 248 -13.53 -0.85 0.11
CA TRP A 248 -14.04 -2.12 0.64
C TRP A 248 -13.11 -2.76 1.68
N THR A 249 -12.47 -1.90 2.49
CA THR A 249 -11.38 -2.29 3.40
C THR A 249 -11.81 -3.32 4.44
N ASN A 250 -13.05 -3.24 4.93
CA ASN A 250 -13.56 -4.25 5.87
C ASN A 250 -13.60 -5.64 5.22
N LYS A 251 -14.01 -5.74 3.95
CA LYS A 251 -14.00 -7.00 3.19
C LYS A 251 -12.58 -7.47 2.86
N ALA A 252 -11.66 -6.54 2.64
CA ALA A 252 -10.26 -6.88 2.45
C ALA A 252 -9.63 -7.52 3.72
N VAL A 253 -10.00 -7.03 4.89
CA VAL A 253 -9.58 -7.62 6.17
C VAL A 253 -10.17 -9.02 6.35
N GLU A 254 -11.48 -9.20 6.10
CA GLU A 254 -12.13 -10.51 6.12
C GLU A 254 -11.43 -11.49 5.16
N LEU A 255 -11.16 -11.05 3.93
CA LEU A 255 -10.46 -11.84 2.90
C LEU A 255 -9.07 -12.31 3.35
N LEU A 256 -8.26 -11.41 3.93
CA LEU A 256 -6.92 -11.78 4.40
C LEU A 256 -7.00 -12.82 5.54
N GLU A 257 -7.93 -12.64 6.47
CA GLU A 257 -8.11 -13.59 7.58
C GLU A 257 -8.64 -14.95 7.10
N GLU A 258 -9.49 -14.99 6.07
CA GLU A 258 -9.89 -16.23 5.41
C GLU A 258 -8.71 -16.91 4.73
N ILE A 259 -7.88 -16.16 3.99
CA ILE A 259 -6.67 -16.67 3.34
C ILE A 259 -5.70 -17.26 4.36
N LYS A 260 -5.50 -16.60 5.51
CA LYS A 260 -4.66 -17.13 6.59
C LYS A 260 -5.15 -18.51 7.06
N ARG A 261 -6.48 -18.65 7.28
CA ARG A 261 -7.08 -19.95 7.66
C ARG A 261 -6.91 -21.02 6.58
N VAL A 262 -7.11 -20.66 5.30
CA VAL A 262 -6.93 -21.59 4.18
C VAL A 262 -5.47 -22.06 4.05
N ARG A 263 -4.51 -21.19 4.31
CA ARG A 263 -3.08 -21.55 4.31
C ARG A 263 -2.73 -22.68 5.31
N GLU A 264 -3.52 -22.87 6.36
CA GLU A 264 -3.31 -23.88 7.40
C GLU A 264 -3.94 -25.23 7.03
N GLN A 265 -4.81 -25.28 6.00
CA GLN A 265 -5.60 -26.48 5.68
C GLN A 265 -4.88 -27.53 4.81
N GLY A 266 -3.64 -27.31 4.41
CA GLY A 266 -2.88 -28.25 3.60
C GLY A 266 -3.31 -28.38 2.12
N SER A 267 -4.49 -27.88 1.74
CA SER A 267 -4.98 -27.77 0.37
C SER A 267 -5.75 -26.48 0.16
N ILE A 268 -5.70 -25.91 -1.03
CA ILE A 268 -6.42 -24.70 -1.40
C ILE A 268 -7.65 -25.13 -2.20
N PRO A 269 -8.88 -24.85 -1.73
CA PRO A 269 -10.11 -25.14 -2.47
C PRO A 269 -10.15 -24.41 -3.81
N PRO A 270 -10.70 -25.02 -4.87
CA PRO A 270 -10.69 -24.43 -6.23
C PRO A 270 -11.41 -23.10 -6.35
N GLU A 271 -12.41 -22.83 -5.50
CA GLU A 271 -13.15 -21.55 -5.46
C GLU A 271 -12.27 -20.33 -5.22
N TRP A 272 -11.08 -20.51 -4.64
CA TRP A 272 -10.13 -19.41 -4.46
C TRP A 272 -9.54 -18.90 -5.77
N LEU A 273 -9.49 -19.73 -6.81
CA LEU A 273 -9.11 -19.28 -8.15
C LEU A 273 -10.18 -18.34 -8.73
N THR A 274 -11.48 -18.68 -8.51
CA THR A 274 -12.59 -17.80 -8.89
C THR A 274 -12.55 -16.50 -8.08
N ARG A 275 -12.33 -16.56 -6.76
CA ARG A 275 -12.20 -15.39 -5.91
C ARG A 275 -11.07 -14.45 -6.38
N ASN A 276 -9.95 -15.00 -6.86
CA ASN A 276 -8.88 -14.17 -7.44
C ASN A 276 -9.36 -13.43 -8.70
N VAL A 277 -10.14 -14.08 -9.56
CA VAL A 277 -10.71 -13.43 -10.76
C VAL A 277 -11.67 -12.32 -10.37
N GLU A 278 -12.59 -12.57 -9.43
CA GLU A 278 -13.57 -11.57 -8.96
C GLU A 278 -12.89 -10.32 -8.39
N VAL A 279 -11.86 -10.50 -7.54
CA VAL A 279 -11.10 -9.38 -6.96
C VAL A 279 -10.32 -8.63 -8.04
N THR A 280 -9.71 -9.35 -8.99
CA THR A 280 -8.95 -8.74 -10.09
C THR A 280 -9.87 -7.98 -11.05
N ASP A 281 -11.05 -8.52 -11.37
CA ASP A 281 -12.02 -7.87 -12.25
C ASP A 281 -12.62 -6.61 -11.59
N ALA A 282 -12.92 -6.67 -10.28
CA ALA A 282 -13.30 -5.49 -9.52
C ALA A 282 -12.19 -4.42 -9.53
N ASN A 283 -10.94 -4.84 -9.36
CA ASN A 283 -9.80 -3.94 -9.45
C ASN A 283 -9.67 -3.28 -10.83
N ALA A 284 -9.92 -4.02 -11.92
CA ALA A 284 -9.87 -3.48 -13.27
C ALA A 284 -10.85 -2.30 -13.47
N ALA A 285 -12.05 -2.36 -12.86
CA ALA A 285 -12.98 -1.24 -12.89
C ALA A 285 -12.45 -0.01 -12.10
N PHE A 286 -11.80 -0.23 -10.97
CA PHE A 286 -11.31 0.87 -10.13
C PHE A 286 -10.01 1.47 -10.66
N PHE A 287 -9.10 0.66 -11.20
CA PHE A 287 -7.75 1.07 -11.60
C PHE A 287 -7.62 1.41 -13.07
N ASP A 288 -8.62 1.09 -13.88
CA ASP A 288 -8.68 1.50 -15.28
C ASP A 288 -7.46 1.06 -16.14
N PRO A 289 -7.03 -0.21 -16.08
CA PRO A 289 -5.91 -0.69 -16.89
C PRO A 289 -6.18 -0.60 -18.40
N ALA A 290 -7.45 -0.60 -18.82
CA ALA A 290 -7.85 -0.42 -20.22
C ALA A 290 -7.39 0.94 -20.80
N HIS A 291 -7.25 1.97 -19.97
CA HIS A 291 -6.75 3.29 -20.34
C HIS A 291 -5.38 3.58 -19.72
N GLY A 292 -4.56 2.55 -19.51
CA GLY A 292 -3.21 2.70 -18.97
C GLY A 292 -3.17 3.26 -17.54
N PHE A 293 -4.20 2.98 -16.75
CA PHE A 293 -4.36 3.43 -15.35
C PHE A 293 -4.63 4.94 -15.19
N ALA A 294 -5.07 5.63 -16.24
CA ALA A 294 -5.36 7.07 -16.18
C ALA A 294 -6.44 7.42 -15.14
N GLY A 295 -7.48 6.58 -15.03
CA GLY A 295 -8.55 6.73 -14.06
C GLY A 295 -8.34 6.04 -12.71
N CYS A 296 -7.11 5.64 -12.35
CA CYS A 296 -6.82 4.84 -11.15
C CYS A 296 -7.24 5.55 -9.85
N ILE A 297 -6.75 6.76 -9.61
CA ILE A 297 -7.10 7.51 -8.38
C ILE A 297 -8.56 7.97 -8.39
N PRO A 298 -9.08 8.57 -9.48
CA PRO A 298 -10.50 8.89 -9.58
C PRO A 298 -11.45 7.69 -9.41
N GLY A 299 -11.05 6.50 -9.86
CA GLY A 299 -11.83 5.28 -9.67
C GLY A 299 -11.94 4.86 -8.20
N ILE A 300 -10.84 4.92 -7.45
CA ILE A 300 -10.85 4.75 -5.99
C ILE A 300 -11.75 5.81 -5.34
N HIS A 301 -11.61 7.07 -5.74
CA HIS A 301 -12.41 8.16 -5.21
C HIS A 301 -13.90 7.98 -5.50
N GLU A 302 -14.29 7.45 -6.68
CA GLU A 302 -15.69 7.20 -7.03
C GLU A 302 -16.33 6.17 -6.09
N VAL A 303 -15.62 5.09 -5.74
CA VAL A 303 -16.13 4.12 -4.76
C VAL A 303 -16.33 4.78 -3.40
N LEU A 304 -15.35 5.52 -2.90
CA LEU A 304 -15.44 6.22 -1.61
C LEU A 304 -16.50 7.34 -1.62
N ARG A 305 -16.72 7.98 -2.77
CA ARG A 305 -17.80 8.96 -2.96
C ARG A 305 -19.18 8.30 -2.85
N ARG A 306 -19.37 7.14 -3.47
CA ARG A 306 -20.61 6.36 -3.35
C ARG A 306 -20.91 5.97 -1.91
N GLN A 307 -19.88 5.69 -1.14
CA GLN A 307 -19.95 5.38 0.29
C GLN A 307 -20.15 6.63 1.17
N GLY A 308 -20.04 7.83 0.62
CA GLY A 308 -20.16 9.09 1.35
C GLY A 308 -18.88 9.50 2.12
N LEU A 309 -17.79 8.74 1.98
CA LEU A 309 -16.49 9.05 2.57
C LEU A 309 -15.78 10.20 1.87
N LEU A 310 -16.00 10.38 0.56
CA LEU A 310 -15.56 11.53 -0.23
C LEU A 310 -16.76 12.30 -0.80
N GLN A 311 -16.55 13.56 -1.16
CA GLN A 311 -17.58 14.39 -1.81
C GLN A 311 -17.56 14.27 -3.33
N GLY A 312 -16.37 14.00 -3.90
CA GLY A 312 -16.17 13.92 -5.34
C GLY A 312 -14.97 13.05 -5.67
N THR A 313 -14.63 13.02 -6.97
CA THR A 313 -13.52 12.26 -7.51
C THR A 313 -12.27 13.12 -7.77
N TRP A 314 -12.27 14.34 -7.24
CA TRP A 314 -11.26 15.36 -7.54
C TRP A 314 -9.85 14.93 -7.12
N CYS A 315 -8.89 15.19 -8.01
CA CYS A 315 -7.45 15.08 -7.79
C CYS A 315 -6.79 16.46 -7.79
N LEU A 316 -5.58 16.59 -7.26
CA LEU A 316 -4.80 17.84 -7.33
C LEU A 316 -4.51 18.23 -8.78
N ASN A 317 -4.19 17.23 -9.62
CA ASN A 317 -4.14 17.40 -11.07
C ASN A 317 -5.55 17.44 -11.64
N PRO A 318 -6.02 18.58 -12.22
CA PRO A 318 -7.37 18.70 -12.75
C PRO A 318 -7.67 17.83 -13.98
N HIS A 319 -6.64 17.28 -14.62
CA HIS A 319 -6.77 16.39 -15.77
C HIS A 319 -6.85 14.90 -15.38
N GLU A 320 -6.69 14.60 -14.11
CA GLU A 320 -6.85 13.24 -13.60
C GLU A 320 -8.31 13.02 -13.20
N GLU A 321 -9.04 12.39 -14.09
CA GLU A 321 -10.49 12.17 -14.03
C GLU A 321 -10.82 10.72 -14.37
N LEU A 322 -12.07 10.30 -14.11
CA LEU A 322 -12.57 9.01 -14.58
C LEU A 322 -12.48 8.94 -16.10
N SER A 323 -11.99 7.83 -16.62
CA SER A 323 -11.98 7.56 -18.05
C SER A 323 -13.40 7.30 -18.58
N GLU A 324 -13.58 7.44 -19.88
CA GLU A 324 -14.85 7.14 -20.54
C GLU A 324 -15.26 5.68 -20.30
N GLY A 325 -16.49 5.44 -19.84
CA GLY A 325 -17.01 4.11 -19.53
C GLY A 325 -16.59 3.54 -18.18
N GLN A 326 -15.61 4.15 -17.46
CA GLN A 326 -15.14 3.60 -16.20
C GLN A 326 -16.21 3.59 -15.11
N LYS A 327 -17.10 4.57 -15.08
CA LYS A 327 -18.19 4.63 -14.09
C LYS A 327 -19.17 3.48 -14.28
N GLU A 328 -19.48 3.13 -15.52
CA GLU A 328 -20.33 2.00 -15.91
C GLU A 328 -19.67 0.67 -15.51
N GLU A 329 -18.35 0.54 -15.65
CA GLU A 329 -17.60 -0.62 -15.17
C GLU A 329 -17.64 -0.74 -13.64
N ILE A 330 -17.55 0.38 -12.92
CA ILE A 330 -17.75 0.38 -11.46
C ILE A 330 -19.19 -0.05 -11.12
N ASP A 331 -20.21 0.42 -11.85
CA ASP A 331 -21.60 -0.02 -11.66
C ASP A 331 -21.74 -1.53 -11.90
N ARG A 332 -21.05 -2.07 -12.90
CA ARG A 332 -21.04 -3.50 -13.19
C ARG A 332 -20.48 -4.31 -12.02
N VAL A 333 -19.31 -3.99 -11.51
CA VAL A 333 -18.69 -4.77 -10.43
C VAL A 333 -19.44 -4.66 -9.10
N TYR A 334 -20.10 -3.52 -8.83
CA TYR A 334 -21.02 -3.39 -7.69
C TYR A 334 -22.21 -4.36 -7.78
N ARG A 335 -22.73 -4.57 -8.97
CA ARG A 335 -23.84 -5.52 -9.23
C ARG A 335 -23.37 -6.97 -9.20
N ASP A 336 -22.20 -7.25 -9.82
CA ASP A 336 -21.73 -8.60 -10.08
C ASP A 336 -21.03 -9.21 -8.83
N TYR A 337 -20.40 -8.36 -7.98
CA TYR A 337 -19.65 -8.80 -6.81
C TYR A 337 -20.14 -8.16 -5.49
N PRO A 338 -21.44 -8.25 -5.13
CA PRO A 338 -21.94 -7.59 -3.90
C PRO A 338 -21.31 -8.13 -2.62
N HIS A 339 -20.73 -9.32 -2.65
CA HIS A 339 -20.04 -9.93 -1.52
C HIS A 339 -18.65 -9.33 -1.23
N LEU A 340 -18.07 -8.58 -2.19
CA LEU A 340 -16.81 -7.84 -2.00
C LEU A 340 -17.03 -6.44 -1.42
N ASN A 341 -18.28 -5.97 -1.38
CA ASN A 341 -18.65 -4.62 -1.03
C ASN A 341 -18.88 -4.48 0.48
N ASP A 342 -18.44 -3.38 1.09
CA ASP A 342 -18.62 -3.07 2.50
C ASP A 342 -19.51 -1.83 2.77
N ASP A 343 -20.33 -1.41 1.81
CA ASP A 343 -21.16 -0.21 1.92
C ASP A 343 -22.04 -0.22 3.17
N MET A 344 -22.58 -1.37 3.56
CA MET A 344 -23.42 -1.50 4.76
C MET A 344 -22.61 -1.25 6.05
N PHE A 345 -21.33 -1.62 6.05
CA PHE A 345 -20.44 -1.32 7.16
C PHE A 345 -20.18 0.19 7.22
N VAL A 346 -19.81 0.81 6.10
CA VAL A 346 -19.58 2.26 6.03
C VAL A 346 -20.83 3.04 6.44
N GLN A 347 -21.99 2.69 5.90
CA GLN A 347 -23.25 3.39 6.19
C GLN A 347 -23.58 3.43 7.69
N ARG A 348 -23.28 2.39 8.43
CA ARG A 348 -23.54 2.31 9.89
C ARG A 348 -22.68 3.27 10.70
N HIS A 349 -21.50 3.58 10.23
CA HIS A 349 -20.49 4.33 10.99
C HIS A 349 -20.15 5.71 10.42
N LEU A 350 -20.63 6.03 9.22
CA LEU A 350 -20.25 7.22 8.47
C LEU A 350 -20.47 8.53 9.26
N SER A 351 -21.61 8.66 9.95
CA SER A 351 -21.94 9.86 10.72
C SER A 351 -20.98 10.07 11.90
N GLU A 352 -20.52 8.97 12.52
CA GLU A 352 -19.52 9.01 13.59
C GLU A 352 -18.15 9.46 13.04
N TRP A 353 -17.76 8.95 11.89
CA TRP A 353 -16.46 9.29 11.30
C TRP A 353 -16.39 10.70 10.76
N LEU A 354 -17.52 11.30 10.39
CA LEU A 354 -17.61 12.67 9.89
C LEU A 354 -17.80 13.73 11.02
N SER A 355 -17.92 13.28 12.27
CA SER A 355 -18.10 14.15 13.44
C SER A 355 -16.83 14.83 13.94
#